data_31c13c242a67095ac206e66b7b361bbb
#
_entry.id   31c13c242a67095ac206e66b7b361bbb
#
_cell.length_a   1.000
_cell.length_b   1.000
_cell.length_c   1.000
_cell.angle_alpha   90.00
_cell.angle_beta   90.00
_cell.angle_gamma   90.00
#
_symmetry.space_group_name_H-M   'P 1'
#
loop_
_entity.id
_entity.type
_entity.pdbx_description
1 polymer ?
#
loop_
_entity_poly.entity_id
_entity_poly.type
_entity_poly.pdbx_seq_one_letter_code
_entity_poly.pdbx_strand_id
1 'polypeptide(L)'
;MTAQPPSLPACQSALDHQPTVVGHRNLVAKRWAWLTLVICLMAFSVYAGVGQSLRKLVGLALVSLCLYPLLVWVTALALHRTRRVATILETYPWRAYPCEYPRRTGESPKVIMIRFSDDHAPVLRFTPFSVNLAQKQNPQPDTIWFAGDPRFGGVVSPVGGHFPVRVVPEAPAGHIPDGSPEDDALAERAGLITGGKVHTT
;
A
#
# COMPACT_ATOMS: atom_id res chain seq x y z
N MET A 1 -20.96 5.62 -26.65
CA MET A 1 -19.51 5.68 -26.86
C MET A 1 -18.90 4.60 -25.96
N THR A 2 -18.59 3.46 -26.51
CA THR A 2 -17.92 2.36 -25.78
C THR A 2 -16.46 2.77 -25.62
N ALA A 3 -16.09 3.14 -24.40
CA ALA A 3 -14.70 3.45 -24.07
C ALA A 3 -13.86 2.18 -24.35
N GLN A 4 -12.89 2.31 -25.23
CA GLN A 4 -11.94 1.23 -25.54
C GLN A 4 -11.25 0.83 -24.23
N PRO A 5 -11.19 -0.49 -23.90
CA PRO A 5 -10.51 -0.90 -22.69
C PRO A 5 -9.06 -0.40 -22.71
N PRO A 6 -8.55 0.11 -21.59
CA PRO A 6 -7.18 0.60 -21.55
C PRO A 6 -6.24 -0.52 -21.95
N SER A 7 -5.38 -0.25 -22.90
CA SER A 7 -4.33 -1.19 -23.31
C SER A 7 -3.43 -1.44 -22.09
N LEU A 8 -3.52 -2.64 -21.51
CA LEU A 8 -2.57 -3.09 -20.51
C LEU A 8 -1.15 -3.08 -21.10
N PRO A 9 -0.17 -2.54 -20.37
CA PRO A 9 1.21 -2.64 -20.82
C PRO A 9 1.59 -4.13 -20.90
N ALA A 10 2.15 -4.55 -22.03
CA ALA A 10 2.70 -5.89 -22.23
C ALA A 10 4.04 -6.04 -21.48
N CYS A 11 4.02 -5.83 -20.15
CA CYS A 11 5.18 -5.85 -19.28
C CYS A 11 5.19 -7.15 -18.47
N GLN A 12 6.37 -7.73 -18.26
CA GLN A 12 6.53 -8.93 -17.44
C GLN A 12 6.31 -8.64 -15.96
N SER A 13 6.60 -7.42 -15.51
CA SER A 13 6.36 -6.95 -14.16
C SER A 13 5.63 -5.60 -14.14
N ALA A 14 4.89 -5.34 -13.07
CA ALA A 14 4.19 -4.06 -12.91
C ALA A 14 5.17 -2.87 -12.76
N LEU A 15 6.39 -3.09 -12.32
CA LEU A 15 7.44 -2.08 -12.21
C LEU A 15 8.09 -1.72 -13.56
N ASP A 16 7.93 -2.53 -14.61
CA ASP A 16 8.40 -2.14 -15.96
C ASP A 16 7.58 -1.00 -16.54
N HIS A 17 6.40 -0.72 -15.96
CA HIS A 17 5.54 0.38 -16.36
C HIS A 17 6.00 1.68 -15.73
N GLN A 18 6.51 2.62 -16.54
CA GLN A 18 7.12 3.88 -16.06
C GLN A 18 6.24 4.70 -15.11
N PRO A 19 4.92 4.90 -15.32
CA PRO A 19 4.07 5.61 -14.36
C PRO A 19 4.02 4.95 -12.99
N THR A 20 4.11 3.61 -12.91
CA THR A 20 4.16 2.87 -11.65
C THR A 20 5.46 3.13 -10.91
N VAL A 21 6.59 3.16 -11.60
CA VAL A 21 7.90 3.51 -11.00
C VAL A 21 7.87 4.91 -10.42
N VAL A 22 7.36 5.88 -11.18
CA VAL A 22 7.24 7.27 -10.73
C VAL A 22 6.30 7.37 -9.52
N GLY A 23 5.14 6.72 -9.58
CA GLY A 23 4.17 6.68 -8.47
C GLY A 23 4.76 6.09 -7.20
N HIS A 24 5.43 4.94 -7.32
CA HIS A 24 6.11 4.29 -6.20
C HIS A 24 7.25 5.16 -5.64
N ARG A 25 8.09 5.74 -6.50
CA ARG A 25 9.19 6.64 -6.10
C ARG A 25 8.67 7.86 -5.34
N ASN A 26 7.57 8.46 -5.78
CA ASN A 26 6.93 9.58 -5.09
C ASN A 26 6.41 9.21 -3.70
N LEU A 27 5.86 8.00 -3.54
CA LEU A 27 5.44 7.49 -2.23
C LEU A 27 6.64 7.27 -1.30
N VAL A 28 7.72 6.70 -1.81
CA VAL A 28 8.97 6.52 -1.06
C VAL A 28 9.55 7.88 -0.67
N ALA A 29 9.65 8.82 -1.61
CA ALA A 29 10.18 10.16 -1.37
C ALA A 29 9.41 10.92 -0.29
N LYS A 30 8.07 10.86 -0.30
CA LYS A 30 7.23 11.45 0.76
C LYS A 30 7.55 10.86 2.14
N ARG A 31 7.79 9.56 2.23
CA ARG A 31 8.12 8.90 3.51
C ARG A 31 9.51 9.27 4.00
N TRP A 32 10.47 9.38 3.10
CA TRP A 32 11.80 9.88 3.44
C TRP A 32 11.77 11.34 3.87
N ALA A 33 11.00 12.20 3.20
CA ALA A 33 10.81 13.60 3.59
C ALA A 33 10.20 13.70 5.00
N TRP A 34 9.22 12.86 5.34
CA TRP A 34 8.68 12.78 6.70
C TRP A 34 9.72 12.35 7.72
N LEU A 35 10.53 11.34 7.43
CA LEU A 35 11.60 10.89 8.32
C LEU A 35 12.63 12.01 8.55
N THR A 36 13.06 12.68 7.49
CA THR A 36 13.97 13.81 7.58
C THR A 36 13.39 14.95 8.42
N LEU A 37 12.11 15.28 8.21
CA LEU A 37 11.43 16.29 9.02
C LEU A 37 11.42 15.93 10.51
N VAL A 38 11.11 14.67 10.86
CA VAL A 38 11.12 14.20 12.25
C VAL A 38 12.53 14.32 12.85
N ILE A 39 13.57 13.94 12.11
CA ILE A 39 14.97 14.05 12.57
C ILE A 39 15.36 15.52 12.77
N CYS A 40 14.99 16.40 11.83
CA CYS A 40 15.27 17.84 11.94
C CYS A 40 14.55 18.46 13.15
N LEU A 41 13.28 18.10 13.38
CA LEU A 41 12.53 18.57 14.55
C LEU A 41 13.16 18.06 15.86
N MET A 42 13.66 16.82 15.87
CA MET A 42 14.40 16.29 17.01
C MET A 42 15.68 17.09 17.29
N ALA A 43 16.49 17.30 16.28
CA ALA A 43 17.72 18.10 16.41
C ALA A 43 17.44 19.53 16.87
N PHE A 44 16.41 20.15 16.30
CA PHE A 44 15.96 21.49 16.71
C PHE A 44 15.48 21.53 18.17
N SER A 45 14.74 20.53 18.63
CA SER A 45 14.27 20.44 20.02
C SER A 45 15.43 20.33 21.00
N VAL A 46 16.45 19.54 20.67
CA VAL A 46 17.68 19.42 21.47
C VAL A 46 18.42 20.76 21.50
N TYR A 47 18.61 21.39 20.33
CA TYR A 47 19.28 22.69 20.22
C TYR A 47 18.55 23.79 21.01
N ALA A 48 17.23 23.90 20.88
CA ALA A 48 16.41 24.87 21.59
C ALA A 48 16.38 24.65 23.12
N GLY A 49 16.63 23.41 23.56
CA GLY A 49 16.76 23.06 24.98
C GLY A 49 18.04 23.57 25.61
N VAL A 50 19.10 23.74 24.84
CA VAL A 50 20.40 24.25 25.32
C VAL A 50 20.23 25.73 25.75
N GLY A 51 20.45 26.04 27.01
CA GLY A 51 20.29 27.41 27.54
C GLY A 51 18.97 27.67 28.28
N GLN A 52 18.05 26.70 28.34
CA GLN A 52 16.82 26.80 29.13
C GLN A 52 17.03 26.41 30.61
N SER A 53 16.09 26.84 31.49
CA SER A 53 16.12 26.42 32.89
C SER A 53 15.98 24.89 33.02
N LEU A 54 16.65 24.30 34.00
CA LEU A 54 16.74 22.85 34.23
C LEU A 54 15.35 22.17 34.23
N ARG A 55 14.33 22.82 34.77
CA ARG A 55 12.95 22.33 34.86
C ARG A 55 12.29 22.18 33.48
N LYS A 56 12.53 23.14 32.57
CA LYS A 56 12.02 23.10 31.20
C LYS A 56 12.76 22.04 30.34
N LEU A 57 14.05 21.86 30.58
CA LEU A 57 14.88 20.84 29.95
C LEU A 57 14.39 19.44 30.29
N VAL A 58 14.07 19.15 31.56
CA VAL A 58 13.56 17.83 31.98
C VAL A 58 12.22 17.53 31.30
N GLY A 59 11.29 18.48 31.23
CA GLY A 59 10.01 18.29 30.54
C GLY A 59 10.19 18.03 29.04
N LEU A 60 11.03 18.80 28.37
CA LEU A 60 11.34 18.61 26.95
C LEU A 60 12.03 17.27 26.67
N ALA A 61 12.95 16.86 27.52
CA ALA A 61 13.65 15.60 27.42
C ALA A 61 12.71 14.39 27.56
N LEU A 62 11.78 14.44 28.52
CA LEU A 62 10.78 13.38 28.71
C LEU A 62 9.85 13.24 27.51
N VAL A 63 9.32 14.35 26.99
CA VAL A 63 8.48 14.34 25.80
C VAL A 63 9.24 13.79 24.59
N SER A 64 10.48 14.24 24.42
CA SER A 64 11.33 13.80 23.32
C SER A 64 11.65 12.31 23.41
N LEU A 65 11.96 11.80 24.59
CA LEU A 65 12.29 10.40 24.83
C LEU A 65 11.13 9.45 24.49
N CYS A 66 9.89 9.88 24.70
CA CYS A 66 8.71 9.05 24.39
C CYS A 66 8.25 9.22 22.94
N LEU A 67 8.23 10.44 22.42
CA LEU A 67 7.63 10.74 21.12
C LEU A 67 8.51 10.33 19.95
N TYR A 68 9.83 10.60 20.01
CA TYR A 68 10.71 10.33 18.87
C TYR A 68 10.90 8.84 18.56
N PRO A 69 11.10 7.94 19.53
CA PRO A 69 11.16 6.50 19.23
C PRO A 69 9.89 5.99 18.56
N LEU A 70 8.71 6.47 19.00
CA LEU A 70 7.43 6.13 18.39
C LEU A 70 7.35 6.59 16.94
N LEU A 71 7.73 7.83 16.66
CA LEU A 71 7.74 8.38 15.30
C LEU A 71 8.71 7.64 14.38
N VAL A 72 9.92 7.32 14.87
CA VAL A 72 10.90 6.52 14.12
C VAL A 72 10.35 5.12 13.85
N TRP A 73 9.74 4.48 14.84
CA TRP A 73 9.13 3.16 14.70
C TRP A 73 8.02 3.16 13.64
N VAL A 74 7.08 4.10 13.71
CA VAL A 74 5.99 4.24 12.73
C VAL A 74 6.55 4.46 11.33
N THR A 75 7.59 5.29 11.19
CA THR A 75 8.21 5.56 9.89
C THR A 75 8.96 4.35 9.35
N ALA A 76 9.67 3.62 10.21
CA ALA A 76 10.35 2.37 9.83
C ALA A 76 9.36 1.30 9.34
N LEU A 77 8.23 1.14 10.04
CA LEU A 77 7.14 0.27 9.60
C LEU A 77 6.58 0.71 8.24
N ALA A 78 6.40 2.02 8.03
CA ALA A 78 5.92 2.55 6.76
C ALA A 78 6.90 2.28 5.60
N LEU A 79 8.20 2.39 5.84
CA LEU A 79 9.25 2.05 4.86
C LEU A 79 9.29 0.55 4.57
N HIS A 80 9.21 -0.29 5.59
CA HIS A 80 9.16 -1.75 5.42
C HIS A 80 7.97 -2.18 4.54
N ARG A 81 6.79 -1.59 4.78
CA ARG A 81 5.59 -1.84 3.96
C ARG A 81 5.76 -1.38 2.50
N THR A 82 6.54 -0.33 2.25
CA THR A 82 6.81 0.13 0.87
C THR A 82 7.68 -0.87 0.11
N ARG A 83 8.65 -1.48 0.78
CA ARG A 83 9.49 -2.54 0.18
C ARG A 83 8.63 -3.74 -0.23
N ARG A 84 7.67 -4.16 0.60
CA ARG A 84 6.72 -5.23 0.23
C ARG A 84 5.89 -4.89 -1.01
N VAL A 85 5.45 -3.64 -1.14
CA VAL A 85 4.75 -3.19 -2.36
C VAL A 85 5.65 -3.32 -3.58
N ALA A 86 6.93 -2.93 -3.48
CA ALA A 86 7.90 -3.09 -4.56
C ALA A 86 8.06 -4.55 -4.98
N THR A 87 8.28 -5.45 -4.01
CA THR A 87 8.45 -6.90 -4.29
C THR A 87 7.24 -7.49 -5.02
N ILE A 88 6.01 -7.10 -4.64
CA ILE A 88 4.80 -7.56 -5.32
C ILE A 88 4.77 -7.03 -6.77
N LEU A 89 5.09 -5.76 -6.98
CA LEU A 89 5.11 -5.13 -8.31
C LEU A 89 6.24 -5.67 -9.21
N GLU A 90 7.34 -6.14 -8.63
CA GLU A 90 8.42 -6.84 -9.34
C GLU A 90 8.01 -8.24 -9.80
N THR A 91 7.17 -8.91 -8.99
CA THR A 91 6.81 -10.31 -9.22
C THR A 91 5.60 -10.47 -10.14
N TYR A 92 4.61 -9.56 -10.03
CA TYR A 92 3.34 -9.67 -10.75
C TYR A 92 3.17 -8.58 -11.80
N PRO A 93 2.65 -8.94 -13.01
CA PRO A 93 2.22 -7.94 -14.00
C PRO A 93 0.90 -7.27 -13.56
N TRP A 94 0.65 -6.10 -14.11
CA TRP A 94 -0.65 -5.46 -13.99
C TRP A 94 -1.72 -6.23 -14.77
N ARG A 95 -2.88 -6.42 -14.16
CA ARG A 95 -4.10 -6.93 -14.80
C ARG A 95 -5.25 -5.98 -14.49
N ALA A 96 -6.12 -5.73 -15.47
CA ALA A 96 -7.30 -4.90 -15.28
C ALA A 96 -8.48 -5.76 -14.87
N TYR A 97 -9.17 -5.33 -13.83
CA TYR A 97 -10.37 -6.00 -13.32
C TYR A 97 -11.48 -4.98 -13.07
N PRO A 98 -12.75 -5.37 -13.28
CA PRO A 98 -13.87 -4.56 -12.84
C PRO A 98 -13.89 -4.49 -11.32
N CYS A 99 -14.23 -3.29 -10.79
CA CYS A 99 -14.26 -3.05 -9.36
C CYS A 99 -15.48 -2.25 -8.95
N GLU A 100 -15.89 -2.46 -7.71
CA GLU A 100 -16.95 -1.70 -7.07
C GLU A 100 -16.44 -1.16 -5.72
N TYR A 101 -16.84 0.08 -5.42
CA TYR A 101 -16.55 0.69 -4.13
C TYR A 101 -17.81 0.65 -3.27
N PRO A 102 -17.88 -0.27 -2.26
CA PRO A 102 -19.03 -0.32 -1.37
C PRO A 102 -19.19 1.03 -0.66
N ARG A 103 -20.27 1.74 -0.95
CA ARG A 103 -20.59 3.02 -0.32
C ARG A 103 -21.12 2.77 1.08
N ARG A 104 -20.30 2.96 2.10
CA ARG A 104 -20.81 3.17 3.46
C ARG A 104 -21.01 4.68 3.63
N THR A 105 -22.21 5.07 4.03
CA THR A 105 -22.65 6.46 4.18
C THR A 105 -21.67 7.23 5.11
N GLY A 106 -21.03 8.27 4.58
CA GLY A 106 -20.22 9.22 5.37
C GLY A 106 -18.74 8.92 5.56
N GLU A 107 -18.21 7.78 5.16
CA GLU A 107 -16.79 7.45 5.29
C GLU A 107 -16.12 7.22 3.93
N SER A 108 -14.81 7.53 3.88
CA SER A 108 -13.98 7.10 2.74
C SER A 108 -14.02 5.58 2.63
N PRO A 109 -14.16 5.01 1.42
CA PRO A 109 -14.21 3.57 1.24
C PRO A 109 -12.90 2.95 1.76
N LYS A 110 -13.03 2.13 2.81
CA LYS A 110 -11.89 1.37 3.41
C LYS A 110 -11.61 0.08 2.65
N VAL A 111 -12.56 -0.30 1.80
CA VAL A 111 -12.58 -1.57 1.08
C VAL A 111 -12.90 -1.35 -0.40
N ILE A 112 -12.47 -2.29 -1.21
CA ILE A 112 -12.79 -2.40 -2.62
C ILE A 112 -13.18 -3.84 -2.92
N MET A 113 -14.22 -4.03 -3.70
CA MET A 113 -14.60 -5.33 -4.23
C MET A 113 -14.05 -5.43 -5.66
N ILE A 114 -13.25 -6.45 -5.92
CA ILE A 114 -12.65 -6.69 -7.24
C ILE A 114 -13.22 -8.01 -7.76
N ARG A 115 -13.78 -7.98 -8.95
CA ARG A 115 -14.32 -9.18 -9.59
C ARG A 115 -13.22 -9.85 -10.43
N PHE A 116 -12.64 -10.92 -9.89
CA PHE A 116 -11.60 -11.70 -10.59
C PHE A 116 -12.20 -12.72 -11.56
N SER A 117 -13.38 -13.26 -11.23
CA SER A 117 -14.20 -14.12 -12.09
C SER A 117 -15.67 -13.92 -11.75
N ASP A 118 -16.58 -14.58 -12.49
CA ASP A 118 -18.03 -14.47 -12.25
C ASP A 118 -18.43 -14.97 -10.85
N ASP A 119 -17.71 -15.96 -10.33
CA ASP A 119 -17.97 -16.58 -9.02
C ASP A 119 -17.03 -16.07 -7.91
N HIS A 120 -16.02 -15.25 -8.24
CA HIS A 120 -15.02 -14.82 -7.26
C HIS A 120 -14.82 -13.31 -7.25
N ALA A 121 -15.47 -12.65 -6.28
CA ALA A 121 -15.41 -11.22 -6.07
C ALA A 121 -15.09 -10.89 -4.59
N PRO A 122 -13.85 -11.12 -4.12
CA PRO A 122 -13.48 -10.85 -2.73
C PRO A 122 -13.50 -9.37 -2.41
N VAL A 123 -13.80 -9.07 -1.16
CA VAL A 123 -13.68 -7.73 -0.58
C VAL A 123 -12.26 -7.58 -0.06
N LEU A 124 -11.55 -6.58 -0.57
CA LEU A 124 -10.17 -6.28 -0.22
C LEU A 124 -10.12 -4.98 0.58
N ARG A 125 -9.35 -4.96 1.66
CA ARG A 125 -9.13 -3.79 2.50
C ARG A 125 -7.82 -3.10 2.15
N PHE A 126 -7.85 -1.76 2.08
CA PHE A 126 -6.64 -0.95 1.93
C PHE A 126 -5.77 -0.99 3.19
N THR A 127 -4.49 -1.17 3.02
CA THR A 127 -3.51 -1.16 4.12
C THR A 127 -2.34 -0.23 3.81
N PRO A 128 -1.82 0.54 4.77
CA PRO A 128 -2.23 0.66 6.18
C PRO A 128 -3.35 1.68 6.41
N PHE A 129 -3.66 2.52 5.44
CA PHE A 129 -4.66 3.57 5.57
C PHE A 129 -5.74 3.42 4.51
N SER A 130 -6.96 3.79 4.85
CA SER A 130 -8.03 3.92 3.88
C SER A 130 -7.65 5.00 2.85
N VAL A 131 -7.59 4.60 1.59
CA VAL A 131 -7.32 5.53 0.48
C VAL A 131 -8.55 5.53 -0.41
N ASN A 132 -9.12 6.71 -0.63
CA ASN A 132 -10.21 6.84 -1.57
C ASN A 132 -9.65 6.87 -3.00
N LEU A 133 -9.49 5.70 -3.61
CA LEU A 133 -9.02 5.58 -4.97
C LEU A 133 -10.04 6.13 -5.99
N ALA A 134 -11.33 6.15 -5.64
CA ALA A 134 -12.37 6.72 -6.50
C ALA A 134 -12.22 8.25 -6.69
N GLN A 135 -11.60 8.93 -5.70
CA GLN A 135 -11.26 10.36 -5.80
C GLN A 135 -9.93 10.64 -6.50
N LYS A 136 -9.12 9.61 -6.73
CA LYS A 136 -7.89 9.77 -7.51
C LYS A 136 -8.25 9.80 -8.98
N GLN A 137 -7.43 10.49 -9.77
CA GLN A 137 -7.61 10.60 -11.21
C GLN A 137 -7.65 9.19 -11.83
N ASN A 138 -8.84 8.61 -11.87
CA ASN A 138 -9.10 7.35 -12.52
C ASN A 138 -9.98 7.63 -13.74
N PRO A 139 -9.45 7.51 -14.98
CA PRO A 139 -10.22 7.71 -16.19
C PRO A 139 -11.36 6.68 -16.34
N GLN A 140 -11.28 5.56 -15.63
CA GLN A 140 -12.27 4.50 -15.63
C GLN A 140 -12.59 4.08 -14.19
N PRO A 141 -13.59 4.71 -13.53
CA PRO A 141 -13.88 4.49 -12.11
C PRO A 141 -14.30 3.05 -11.80
N ASP A 142 -14.86 2.33 -12.76
CA ASP A 142 -15.34 0.96 -12.62
C ASP A 142 -14.25 -0.10 -12.92
N THR A 143 -13.03 0.35 -13.22
CA THR A 143 -11.90 -0.52 -13.54
C THR A 143 -10.71 -0.17 -12.66
N ILE A 144 -10.03 -1.20 -12.15
CA ILE A 144 -8.81 -1.06 -11.37
C ILE A 144 -7.72 -1.97 -11.92
N TRP A 145 -6.48 -1.52 -11.82
CA TRP A 145 -5.33 -2.37 -12.05
C TRP A 145 -4.93 -3.08 -10.77
N PHE A 146 -4.75 -4.38 -10.85
CA PHE A 146 -4.33 -5.24 -9.76
C PHE A 146 -3.07 -6.03 -10.14
N ALA A 147 -2.11 -6.08 -9.22
CA ALA A 147 -0.92 -6.93 -9.30
C ALA A 147 -0.81 -7.72 -7.99
N GLY A 148 -0.85 -9.03 -8.06
CA GLY A 148 -0.84 -9.92 -6.90
C GLY A 148 -1.63 -11.19 -7.12
N ASP A 149 -1.87 -11.89 -6.01
CA ASP A 149 -2.69 -13.09 -5.97
C ASP A 149 -4.04 -12.78 -5.29
N PRO A 150 -5.18 -13.04 -5.94
CA PRO A 150 -6.51 -12.81 -5.36
C PRO A 150 -6.73 -13.46 -3.99
N ARG A 151 -6.04 -14.56 -3.72
CA ARG A 151 -6.15 -15.33 -2.47
C ARG A 151 -5.49 -14.63 -1.28
N PHE A 152 -4.38 -13.93 -1.51
CA PHE A 152 -3.54 -13.33 -0.47
C PHE A 152 -3.50 -11.81 -0.52
N GLY A 153 -4.13 -11.23 -1.56
CA GLY A 153 -4.11 -9.80 -1.83
C GLY A 153 -2.95 -9.39 -2.75
N GLY A 154 -2.69 -8.09 -2.80
CA GLY A 154 -1.71 -7.55 -3.72
C GLY A 154 -1.61 -6.04 -3.65
N VAL A 155 -1.39 -5.45 -4.79
CA VAL A 155 -1.33 -4.01 -5.00
C VAL A 155 -2.38 -3.61 -6.03
N VAL A 156 -3.13 -2.55 -5.74
CA VAL A 156 -4.08 -1.94 -6.67
C VAL A 156 -3.63 -0.54 -7.04
N SER A 157 -3.99 -0.12 -8.23
CA SER A 157 -3.80 1.26 -8.69
C SER A 157 -4.94 1.67 -9.60
N PRO A 158 -5.32 2.95 -9.64
CA PRO A 158 -6.13 3.47 -10.72
C PRO A 158 -5.53 3.11 -12.07
N VAL A 159 -6.36 3.08 -13.11
CA VAL A 159 -5.91 2.84 -14.48
C VAL A 159 -4.75 3.78 -14.82
N GLY A 160 -3.64 3.19 -15.31
CA GLY A 160 -2.37 3.90 -15.54
C GLY A 160 -1.29 3.63 -14.50
N GLY A 161 -1.57 2.91 -13.41
CA GLY A 161 -0.53 2.42 -12.50
C GLY A 161 0.15 3.46 -11.59
N HIS A 162 -0.28 4.72 -11.63
CA HIS A 162 0.41 5.87 -11.03
C HIS A 162 0.27 6.00 -9.50
N PHE A 163 -0.61 5.21 -8.88
CA PHE A 163 -0.85 5.26 -7.44
C PHE A 163 -1.00 3.87 -6.83
N PRO A 164 0.10 3.11 -6.69
CA PRO A 164 0.06 1.75 -6.16
C PRO A 164 -0.25 1.74 -4.66
N VAL A 165 -1.29 1.01 -4.26
CA VAL A 165 -1.74 0.84 -2.87
C VAL A 165 -1.88 -0.64 -2.56
N ARG A 166 -1.37 -1.07 -1.40
CA ARG A 166 -1.52 -2.45 -0.96
C ARG A 166 -2.96 -2.74 -0.52
N VAL A 167 -3.45 -3.91 -0.91
CA VAL A 167 -4.72 -4.46 -0.47
C VAL A 167 -4.54 -5.88 0.07
N VAL A 168 -5.36 -6.22 1.06
CA VAL A 168 -5.41 -7.56 1.65
C VAL A 168 -6.87 -7.99 1.78
N PRO A 169 -7.19 -9.29 1.71
CA PRO A 169 -8.54 -9.78 1.94
C PRO A 169 -9.07 -9.32 3.29
N GLU A 170 -10.34 -8.85 3.35
CA GLU A 170 -10.97 -8.40 4.60
C GLU A 170 -11.32 -9.58 5.51
N ALA A 171 -11.74 -10.68 4.91
CA ALA A 171 -11.95 -11.94 5.60
C ALA A 171 -11.05 -13.01 4.98
N PRO A 172 -10.61 -14.01 5.76
CA PRO A 172 -10.02 -15.19 5.17
C PRO A 172 -11.05 -15.74 4.18
N ALA A 173 -10.70 -15.81 2.92
CA ALA A 173 -11.60 -16.25 1.86
C ALA A 173 -12.16 -17.63 2.26
N GLY A 174 -13.48 -17.73 2.36
CA GLY A 174 -14.14 -18.94 2.87
C GLY A 174 -13.76 -20.19 2.07
N HIS A 175 -13.72 -20.13 0.79
CA HIS A 175 -13.11 -21.15 -0.07
C HIS A 175 -12.05 -20.45 -0.91
N ILE A 176 -10.78 -20.61 -0.50
CA ILE A 176 -9.64 -20.16 -1.31
C ILE A 176 -9.55 -21.17 -2.45
N PRO A 177 -9.73 -20.76 -3.71
CA PRO A 177 -9.51 -21.67 -4.83
C PRO A 177 -8.10 -22.24 -4.72
N ASP A 178 -7.98 -23.56 -4.88
CA ASP A 178 -6.67 -24.21 -4.88
C ASP A 178 -5.83 -23.60 -6.01
N GLY A 179 -4.73 -22.96 -5.63
CA GLY A 179 -3.78 -22.41 -6.58
C GLY A 179 -2.90 -23.51 -7.17
N SER A 180 -2.33 -23.23 -8.33
CA SER A 180 -1.27 -24.11 -8.84
C SER A 180 -0.02 -23.98 -7.96
N PRO A 181 0.84 -25.03 -7.89
CA PRO A 181 2.13 -24.93 -7.19
C PRO A 181 3.01 -23.77 -7.70
N GLU A 182 2.84 -23.37 -8.95
CA GLU A 182 3.54 -22.22 -9.54
C GLU A 182 3.02 -20.90 -8.97
N ASP A 183 1.70 -20.76 -8.79
CA ASP A 183 1.09 -19.57 -8.17
C ASP A 183 1.52 -19.43 -6.71
N ASP A 184 1.61 -20.53 -5.97
CA ASP A 184 2.08 -20.54 -4.59
C ASP A 184 3.56 -20.13 -4.50
N ALA A 185 4.40 -20.62 -5.40
CA ALA A 185 5.81 -20.22 -5.48
C ALA A 185 5.97 -18.72 -5.85
N LEU A 186 5.10 -18.19 -6.70
CA LEU A 186 5.06 -16.76 -7.01
C LEU A 186 4.60 -15.94 -5.80
N ALA A 187 3.57 -16.39 -5.07
CA ALA A 187 3.07 -15.72 -3.88
C ALA A 187 4.11 -15.70 -2.75
N GLU A 188 4.88 -16.78 -2.58
CA GLU A 188 6.00 -16.85 -1.64
C GLU A 188 7.12 -15.88 -2.04
N ARG A 189 7.51 -15.85 -3.32
CA ARG A 189 8.51 -14.91 -3.85
C ARG A 189 8.09 -13.46 -3.67
N ALA A 190 6.81 -13.15 -3.85
CA ALA A 190 6.25 -11.83 -3.61
C ALA A 190 6.10 -11.49 -2.12
N GLY A 191 6.37 -12.41 -1.20
CA GLY A 191 6.23 -12.23 0.24
C GLY A 191 4.77 -12.09 0.68
N LEU A 192 3.82 -12.65 -0.07
CA LEU A 192 2.40 -12.69 0.28
C LEU A 192 2.11 -13.78 1.30
N ILE A 193 2.83 -14.89 1.22
CA ILE A 193 2.81 -16.02 2.16
C ILE A 193 4.22 -16.27 2.71
N THR A 194 4.29 -16.75 3.95
CA THR A 194 5.55 -17.17 4.55
C THR A 194 5.33 -18.53 5.19
N GLY A 195 5.95 -19.59 4.63
CA GLY A 195 5.93 -20.93 5.19
C GLY A 195 4.51 -21.46 5.47
N GLY A 196 3.55 -21.25 4.56
CA GLY A 196 2.18 -21.71 4.69
C GLY A 196 1.26 -20.85 5.58
N LYS A 197 1.72 -19.69 6.05
CA LYS A 197 0.89 -18.73 6.81
C LYS A 197 0.66 -17.45 6.02
N VAL A 198 -0.61 -17.07 5.89
CA VAL A 198 -1.03 -15.81 5.27
C VAL A 198 -0.62 -14.63 6.14
N HIS A 199 0.15 -13.70 5.60
CA HIS A 199 0.47 -12.44 6.28
C HIS A 199 -0.68 -11.43 6.14
N THR A 200 -1.54 -11.37 7.14
CA THR A 200 -2.69 -10.44 7.26
C THR A 200 -2.40 -9.18 8.07
N THR A 201 -1.15 -8.71 8.11
CA THR A 201 -0.80 -7.48 8.88
C THR A 201 -0.79 -6.22 8.04
#